data_4be03b0c424c7e78029d5e90704312e6
#
_entry.id   4be03b0c424c7e78029d5e90704312e6
#
_cell.length_a   1.000
_cell.length_b   1.000
_cell.length_c   1.000
_cell.angle_alpha   90.00
_cell.angle_beta   90.00
_cell.angle_gamma   90.00
#
_symmetry.space_group_name_H-M   'P 1'
#
loop_
_entity.id
_entity.type
_entity.pdbx_description
1 polymer ?
#
loop_
_entity_poly.entity_id
_entity_poly.type
_entity_poly.pdbx_seq_one_letter_code
_entity_poly.pdbx_strand_id
1 'polypeptide(L)'
;MDTKAFDVIVIGGGAAGFFAAINLKTKAPKLKVAILERGSQVLTKVKISGGGRCNVTHGEFIPNELSKNYPRGEKELLGPFHTFMTGDTLAWFEQRGVSIKMEEDGRMFPVSNTSQTIIDCFLKEISTLGISLLKEHPVKEINKLDNSWSITTPKETFLAQKIVIATGSNPKIWNILSALKHTIVAPVASLFTFNIKDQRILDLPGVSAQVSIKVMGQKGKVVLQSEGPLLITHWGMSGPAILKLSAWGARILETLDYRFTIVVNWLMYKNHQEVLEDLLQLKLKNPKQTIAKYPQFDVPKRLWQSIVKTSGIATTEIWADISKNKLQNLSQQLTQSYFEVSGKSTFKEEFVTAGGVALEEVNFKTFESKIHPNLYFAGEVINVDAITGGFNFQNAWTSAYIVSKAISQELKQ
;
A
#
# COMPACT_ATOMS: atom_id res chain seq x y z
N MET A 1 -27.52 -25.93 19.39
CA MET A 1 -26.42 -24.94 19.45
C MET A 1 -27.04 -23.61 19.85
N ASP A 2 -26.58 -22.99 20.92
CA ASP A 2 -27.12 -21.70 21.34
C ASP A 2 -26.79 -20.66 20.26
N THR A 3 -27.82 -20.02 19.75
CA THR A 3 -27.68 -18.97 18.74
C THR A 3 -27.56 -17.62 19.41
N LYS A 4 -26.42 -16.97 19.31
CA LYS A 4 -26.20 -15.62 19.85
C LYS A 4 -26.63 -14.57 18.85
N ALA A 5 -27.43 -13.61 19.29
CA ALA A 5 -27.97 -12.52 18.48
C ALA A 5 -27.26 -11.19 18.79
N PHE A 6 -26.90 -10.46 17.72
CA PHE A 6 -26.32 -9.11 17.75
C PHE A 6 -27.10 -8.20 16.80
N ASP A 7 -27.07 -6.90 17.06
CA ASP A 7 -27.60 -5.94 16.08
C ASP A 7 -26.65 -5.83 14.89
N VAL A 8 -25.34 -5.77 15.15
CA VAL A 8 -24.31 -5.68 14.12
C VAL A 8 -23.15 -6.63 14.41
N ILE A 9 -22.77 -7.40 13.41
CA ILE A 9 -21.54 -8.20 13.44
C ILE A 9 -20.55 -7.65 12.42
N VAL A 10 -19.34 -7.33 12.90
CA VAL A 10 -18.19 -6.95 12.07
C VAL A 10 -17.31 -8.19 11.88
N ILE A 11 -17.10 -8.60 10.65
CA ILE A 11 -16.28 -9.76 10.31
C ILE A 11 -14.88 -9.26 9.91
N GLY A 12 -13.89 -9.53 10.76
CA GLY A 12 -12.49 -9.13 10.62
C GLY A 12 -12.01 -8.20 11.73
N GLY A 13 -11.07 -8.67 12.53
CA GLY A 13 -10.41 -7.94 13.64
C GLY A 13 -9.19 -7.15 13.19
N GLY A 14 -9.24 -6.54 12.00
CA GLY A 14 -8.23 -5.64 11.47
C GLY A 14 -8.55 -4.17 11.70
N ALA A 15 -7.79 -3.28 11.07
CA ALA A 15 -7.92 -1.82 11.16
C ALA A 15 -9.36 -1.34 10.89
N ALA A 16 -9.92 -1.68 9.73
CA ALA A 16 -11.26 -1.27 9.35
C ALA A 16 -12.34 -1.82 10.30
N GLY A 17 -12.21 -3.08 10.74
CA GLY A 17 -13.19 -3.70 11.61
C GLY A 17 -13.25 -3.07 12.98
N PHE A 18 -12.10 -2.81 13.62
CA PHE A 18 -12.04 -2.09 14.88
C PHE A 18 -12.60 -0.68 14.76
N PHE A 19 -12.18 0.04 13.72
CA PHE A 19 -12.64 1.41 13.50
C PHE A 19 -14.15 1.50 13.27
N ALA A 20 -14.72 0.57 12.50
CA ALA A 20 -16.17 0.50 12.26
C ALA A 20 -16.93 0.22 13.55
N ALA A 21 -16.52 -0.80 14.31
CA ALA A 21 -17.21 -1.19 15.56
C ALA A 21 -17.17 -0.08 16.62
N ILE A 22 -16.01 0.56 16.81
CA ILE A 22 -15.83 1.66 17.77
C ILE A 22 -16.72 2.84 17.38
N ASN A 23 -16.64 3.32 16.13
CA ASN A 23 -17.43 4.46 15.68
C ASN A 23 -18.93 4.17 15.72
N LEU A 24 -19.35 2.95 15.38
CA LEU A 24 -20.74 2.53 15.46
C LEU A 24 -21.24 2.59 16.91
N LYS A 25 -20.51 2.00 17.83
CA LYS A 25 -20.89 1.95 19.25
C LYS A 25 -20.85 3.33 19.92
N THR A 26 -19.91 4.21 19.49
CA THR A 26 -19.86 5.61 19.91
C THR A 26 -21.10 6.38 19.47
N LYS A 27 -21.60 6.15 18.25
CA LYS A 27 -22.78 6.83 17.68
C LYS A 27 -24.11 6.24 18.16
N ALA A 28 -24.13 4.94 18.46
CA ALA A 28 -25.31 4.18 18.89
C ALA A 28 -24.96 3.25 20.05
N PRO A 29 -24.82 3.78 21.28
CA PRO A 29 -24.32 3.03 22.45
C PRO A 29 -25.18 1.83 22.87
N LYS A 30 -26.46 1.80 22.52
CA LYS A 30 -27.40 0.70 22.88
C LYS A 30 -27.20 -0.55 22.02
N LEU A 31 -26.62 -0.45 20.85
CA LEU A 31 -26.45 -1.59 19.92
C LEU A 31 -25.54 -2.68 20.52
N LYS A 32 -25.92 -3.93 20.32
CA LYS A 32 -25.08 -5.09 20.58
C LYS A 32 -24.18 -5.33 19.38
N VAL A 33 -22.88 -5.03 19.53
CA VAL A 33 -21.88 -5.13 18.44
C VAL A 33 -20.84 -6.18 18.80
N ALA A 34 -20.54 -7.06 17.84
CA ALA A 34 -19.44 -8.02 17.94
C ALA A 34 -18.45 -7.88 16.78
N ILE A 35 -17.19 -8.17 17.07
CA ILE A 35 -16.13 -8.36 16.08
C ILE A 35 -15.76 -9.84 16.05
N LEU A 36 -15.88 -10.50 14.91
CA LEU A 36 -15.42 -11.87 14.69
C LEU A 36 -14.04 -11.85 14.05
N GLU A 37 -13.05 -12.42 14.71
CA GLU A 37 -11.70 -12.56 14.16
C GLU A 37 -11.34 -14.05 14.01
N ARG A 38 -10.77 -14.43 12.86
CA ARG A 38 -10.40 -15.81 12.56
C ARG A 38 -9.24 -16.35 13.38
N GLY A 39 -8.30 -15.46 13.73
CA GLY A 39 -7.06 -15.80 14.42
C GLY A 39 -7.12 -15.51 15.92
N SER A 40 -6.06 -15.92 16.61
CA SER A 40 -5.84 -15.58 18.02
C SER A 40 -5.35 -14.15 18.23
N GLN A 41 -4.77 -13.53 17.17
CA GLN A 41 -4.24 -12.18 17.18
C GLN A 41 -5.12 -11.25 16.33
N VAL A 42 -5.29 -10.01 16.80
CA VAL A 42 -5.99 -8.93 16.09
C VAL A 42 -5.01 -7.85 15.65
N LEU A 43 -5.42 -6.98 14.73
CA LEU A 43 -4.66 -5.81 14.30
C LEU A 43 -3.25 -6.14 13.75
N THR A 44 -3.05 -7.34 13.21
CA THR A 44 -1.73 -7.83 12.78
C THR A 44 -1.07 -6.95 11.73
N LYS A 45 -1.84 -6.47 10.71
CA LYS A 45 -1.33 -5.52 9.72
C LYS A 45 -0.99 -4.15 10.32
N VAL A 46 -1.74 -3.70 11.35
CA VAL A 46 -1.41 -2.47 12.10
C VAL A 46 -0.05 -2.63 12.78
N LYS A 47 0.16 -3.78 13.45
CA LYS A 47 1.38 -4.07 14.21
C LYS A 47 2.65 -3.99 13.37
N ILE A 48 2.63 -4.54 12.16
CA ILE A 48 3.83 -4.66 11.31
C ILE A 48 4.02 -3.48 10.36
N SER A 49 2.96 -2.73 10.07
CA SER A 49 2.99 -1.64 9.08
C SER A 49 3.98 -0.54 9.44
N GLY A 50 4.55 0.11 8.41
CA GLY A 50 5.51 1.18 8.59
C GLY A 50 6.75 0.78 9.39
N GLY A 51 7.19 -0.48 9.28
CA GLY A 51 8.32 -1.02 10.04
C GLY A 51 8.03 -1.15 11.55
N GLY A 52 6.80 -1.50 11.93
CA GLY A 52 6.37 -1.64 13.32
C GLY A 52 5.96 -0.33 14.01
N ARG A 53 5.91 0.79 13.25
CA ARG A 53 5.51 2.10 13.76
C ARG A 53 4.04 2.44 13.52
N CYS A 54 3.37 1.76 12.59
CA CYS A 54 2.06 2.06 12.02
C CYS A 54 2.02 3.40 11.28
N ASN A 55 2.15 3.37 9.96
CA ASN A 55 1.90 4.55 9.13
C ASN A 55 0.37 4.79 9.05
N VAL A 56 -0.14 5.62 9.96
CA VAL A 56 -1.58 5.78 10.22
C VAL A 56 -2.33 6.37 9.03
N THR A 57 -1.74 7.37 8.37
CA THR A 57 -2.29 8.06 7.21
C THR A 57 -1.18 8.86 6.51
N HIS A 58 -1.55 9.68 5.54
CA HIS A 58 -0.66 10.60 4.83
C HIS A 58 -1.08 12.04 5.03
N GLY A 59 -0.12 12.98 5.01
CA GLY A 59 -0.34 14.42 5.14
C GLY A 59 -0.96 15.08 3.91
N GLU A 60 -1.95 14.43 3.33
CA GLU A 60 -2.73 14.99 2.24
C GLU A 60 -4.12 15.40 2.76
N PHE A 61 -4.40 16.70 2.69
CA PHE A 61 -5.60 17.31 3.28
C PHE A 61 -6.60 17.82 2.23
N ILE A 62 -6.37 17.52 0.96
CA ILE A 62 -7.26 17.89 -0.13
C ILE A 62 -7.88 16.60 -0.71
N PRO A 63 -9.21 16.41 -0.65
CA PRO A 63 -9.86 15.16 -1.07
C PRO A 63 -9.50 14.73 -2.49
N ASN A 64 -9.42 15.67 -3.43
CA ASN A 64 -9.06 15.39 -4.81
C ASN A 64 -7.60 14.93 -4.96
N GLU A 65 -6.67 15.52 -4.21
CA GLU A 65 -5.26 15.10 -4.23
C GLU A 65 -5.07 13.77 -3.50
N LEU A 66 -5.80 13.57 -2.40
CA LEU A 66 -5.80 12.31 -1.66
C LEU A 66 -6.27 11.15 -2.55
N SER A 67 -7.36 11.32 -3.29
CA SER A 67 -7.92 10.27 -4.15
C SER A 67 -6.98 9.84 -5.28
N LYS A 68 -6.16 10.74 -5.83
CA LYS A 68 -5.15 10.44 -6.87
C LYS A 68 -4.08 9.41 -6.46
N ASN A 69 -4.00 9.07 -5.18
CA ASN A 69 -3.06 8.06 -4.67
C ASN A 69 -3.62 6.62 -4.72
N TYR A 70 -4.82 6.45 -5.28
CA TYR A 70 -5.51 5.16 -5.38
C TYR A 70 -5.61 4.70 -6.84
N PRO A 71 -4.72 3.84 -7.31
CA PRO A 71 -4.78 3.26 -8.66
C PRO A 71 -6.12 2.57 -8.98
N ARG A 72 -6.81 2.04 -7.98
CA ARG A 72 -8.19 1.50 -8.03
C ARG A 72 -9.01 2.17 -6.95
N GLY A 73 -10.10 2.81 -7.34
CA GLY A 73 -11.01 3.53 -6.44
C GLY A 73 -10.81 5.04 -6.37
N GLU A 74 -9.97 5.66 -7.22
CA GLU A 74 -9.72 7.12 -7.26
C GLU A 74 -11.03 7.92 -7.32
N LYS A 75 -11.91 7.57 -8.28
CA LYS A 75 -13.18 8.27 -8.52
C LYS A 75 -14.19 7.97 -7.42
N GLU A 76 -14.26 6.73 -6.99
CA GLU A 76 -15.22 6.24 -6.01
C GLU A 76 -14.95 6.81 -4.61
N LEU A 77 -13.68 7.00 -4.25
CA LEU A 77 -13.28 7.50 -2.93
C LEU A 77 -13.32 9.02 -2.80
N LEU A 78 -13.44 9.77 -3.89
CA LEU A 78 -13.49 11.23 -3.83
C LEU A 78 -14.64 11.74 -2.94
N GLY A 79 -15.86 11.23 -3.12
CA GLY A 79 -17.00 11.55 -2.26
C GLY A 79 -16.81 11.15 -0.79
N PRO A 80 -16.42 9.90 -0.49
CA PRO A 80 -16.03 9.45 0.84
C PRO A 80 -15.01 10.33 1.54
N PHE A 81 -13.97 10.81 0.87
CA PHE A 81 -12.96 11.69 1.47
C PHE A 81 -13.48 13.09 1.85
N HIS A 82 -14.55 13.57 1.21
CA HIS A 82 -15.27 14.76 1.70
C HIS A 82 -16.04 14.51 3.01
N THR A 83 -16.27 13.24 3.39
CA THR A 83 -16.97 12.88 4.63
C THR A 83 -16.02 12.56 5.76
N PHE A 84 -14.90 11.88 5.48
CA PHE A 84 -13.88 11.51 6.46
C PHE A 84 -12.53 11.33 5.78
N MET A 85 -11.56 12.15 6.13
CA MET A 85 -10.23 12.14 5.52
C MET A 85 -9.10 12.29 6.56
N THR A 86 -7.91 12.65 6.13
CA THR A 86 -6.70 12.76 6.95
C THR A 86 -6.91 13.60 8.21
N GLY A 87 -7.48 14.80 8.09
CA GLY A 87 -7.72 15.68 9.25
C GLY A 87 -8.65 15.04 10.28
N ASP A 88 -9.72 14.38 9.81
CA ASP A 88 -10.66 13.67 10.68
C ASP A 88 -9.98 12.47 11.37
N THR A 89 -9.10 11.76 10.66
CA THR A 89 -8.30 10.66 11.22
C THR A 89 -7.40 11.17 12.36
N LEU A 90 -6.70 12.27 12.16
CA LEU A 90 -5.87 12.89 13.20
C LEU A 90 -6.70 13.28 14.42
N ALA A 91 -7.79 14.02 14.21
CA ALA A 91 -8.69 14.43 15.28
C ALA A 91 -9.27 13.22 16.04
N TRP A 92 -9.61 12.13 15.33
CA TRP A 92 -10.13 10.91 15.95
C TRP A 92 -9.13 10.26 16.92
N PHE A 93 -7.85 10.18 16.53
CA PHE A 93 -6.79 9.63 17.38
C PHE A 93 -6.43 10.58 18.53
N GLU A 94 -6.35 11.88 18.26
CA GLU A 94 -6.02 12.89 19.26
C GLU A 94 -7.06 12.95 20.39
N GLN A 95 -8.35 12.88 20.06
CA GLN A 95 -9.46 12.79 21.04
C GLN A 95 -9.34 11.56 21.97
N ARG A 96 -8.54 10.56 21.57
CA ARG A 96 -8.27 9.33 22.35
C ARG A 96 -6.87 9.32 22.98
N GLY A 97 -6.21 10.48 23.00
CA GLY A 97 -4.90 10.67 23.62
C GLY A 97 -3.73 10.12 22.80
N VAL A 98 -3.93 9.87 21.49
CA VAL A 98 -2.87 9.42 20.59
C VAL A 98 -2.44 10.56 19.70
N SER A 99 -1.26 11.13 19.98
CA SER A 99 -0.64 12.18 19.16
C SER A 99 0.06 11.57 17.96
N ILE A 100 -0.19 12.15 16.79
CA ILE A 100 0.37 11.75 15.49
C ILE A 100 1.30 12.84 14.99
N LYS A 101 2.48 12.48 14.47
CA LYS A 101 3.42 13.38 13.81
C LYS A 101 3.51 13.08 12.31
N MET A 102 3.77 14.12 11.52
CA MET A 102 4.07 14.01 10.09
C MET A 102 5.59 14.00 9.90
N GLU A 103 6.09 13.12 9.06
CA GLU A 103 7.47 13.11 8.56
C GLU A 103 7.60 13.97 7.29
N GLU A 104 8.82 14.31 6.89
CA GLU A 104 9.10 15.19 5.73
C GLU A 104 8.50 14.70 4.41
N ASP A 105 8.35 13.39 4.26
CA ASP A 105 7.75 12.75 3.10
C ASP A 105 6.21 12.59 3.17
N GLY A 106 5.57 13.25 4.14
CA GLY A 106 4.12 13.25 4.33
C GLY A 106 3.56 12.03 5.06
N ARG A 107 4.36 11.01 5.37
CA ARG A 107 3.90 9.86 6.15
C ARG A 107 3.61 10.26 7.60
N MET A 108 2.57 9.69 8.18
CA MET A 108 2.11 10.03 9.53
C MET A 108 2.20 8.85 10.48
N PHE A 109 2.88 9.06 11.61
CA PHE A 109 3.16 8.04 12.61
C PHE A 109 2.78 8.51 14.02
N PRO A 110 2.47 7.59 14.96
CA PRO A 110 2.39 7.94 16.37
C PRO A 110 3.70 8.59 16.86
N VAL A 111 3.61 9.63 17.68
CA VAL A 111 4.79 10.29 18.26
C VAL A 111 5.68 9.31 19.02
N SER A 112 5.09 8.27 19.61
CA SER A 112 5.77 7.16 20.28
C SER A 112 6.66 6.30 19.36
N ASN A 113 6.53 6.42 18.04
CA ASN A 113 7.18 5.58 17.03
C ASN A 113 6.94 4.06 17.20
N THR A 114 5.80 3.67 17.77
CA THR A 114 5.42 2.26 17.90
C THR A 114 3.95 2.05 17.54
N SER A 115 3.68 1.00 16.75
CA SER A 115 2.33 0.58 16.41
C SER A 115 1.50 0.12 17.62
N GLN A 116 2.18 -0.23 18.71
CA GLN A 116 1.51 -0.65 19.94
C GLN A 116 0.59 0.45 20.48
N THR A 117 0.96 1.72 20.35
CA THR A 117 0.11 2.86 20.74
C THR A 117 -1.25 2.85 20.05
N ILE A 118 -1.29 2.55 18.76
CA ILE A 118 -2.54 2.43 17.99
C ILE A 118 -3.33 1.20 18.43
N ILE A 119 -2.64 0.07 18.65
CA ILE A 119 -3.26 -1.18 19.10
C ILE A 119 -3.89 -1.00 20.47
N ASP A 120 -3.17 -0.41 21.43
CA ASP A 120 -3.65 -0.17 22.78
C ASP A 120 -4.85 0.78 22.81
N CYS A 121 -4.83 1.82 21.98
CA CYS A 121 -5.96 2.72 21.78
C CYS A 121 -7.21 1.93 21.35
N PHE A 122 -7.11 1.10 20.32
CA PHE A 122 -8.23 0.29 19.84
C PHE A 122 -8.73 -0.72 20.88
N LEU A 123 -7.84 -1.43 21.56
CA LEU A 123 -8.19 -2.42 22.58
C LEU A 123 -8.90 -1.74 23.79
N LYS A 124 -8.41 -0.59 24.20
CA LYS A 124 -9.05 0.22 25.26
C LYS A 124 -10.46 0.64 24.85
N GLU A 125 -10.63 1.17 23.64
CA GLU A 125 -11.93 1.64 23.16
C GLU A 125 -12.97 0.52 23.09
N ILE A 126 -12.63 -0.66 22.53
CA ILE A 126 -13.59 -1.77 22.47
C ILE A 126 -13.98 -2.26 23.86
N SER A 127 -13.05 -2.28 24.82
CA SER A 127 -13.32 -2.64 26.21
C SER A 127 -14.25 -1.62 26.87
N THR A 128 -13.95 -0.33 26.75
CA THR A 128 -14.73 0.76 27.32
C THR A 128 -16.16 0.80 26.76
N LEU A 129 -16.32 0.55 25.48
CA LEU A 129 -17.62 0.58 24.79
C LEU A 129 -18.40 -0.75 24.90
N GLY A 130 -17.85 -1.77 25.54
CA GLY A 130 -18.49 -3.07 25.67
C GLY A 130 -18.73 -3.80 24.34
N ILE A 131 -17.79 -3.70 23.40
CA ILE A 131 -17.83 -4.42 22.13
C ILE A 131 -17.31 -5.84 22.33
N SER A 132 -18.07 -6.84 21.90
CA SER A 132 -17.70 -8.25 22.01
C SER A 132 -16.62 -8.59 20.98
N LEU A 133 -15.39 -8.88 21.42
CA LEU A 133 -14.31 -9.36 20.56
C LEU A 133 -14.18 -10.88 20.63
N LEU A 134 -14.59 -11.56 19.56
CA LEU A 134 -14.62 -13.02 19.47
C LEU A 134 -13.48 -13.49 18.56
N LYS A 135 -12.36 -13.87 19.16
CA LYS A 135 -11.19 -14.42 18.47
C LYS A 135 -11.38 -15.90 18.17
N GLU A 136 -10.62 -16.43 17.21
CA GLU A 136 -10.69 -17.82 16.78
C GLU A 136 -12.08 -18.26 16.31
N HIS A 137 -12.79 -17.30 15.68
CA HIS A 137 -14.09 -17.51 15.06
C HIS A 137 -14.00 -17.30 13.54
N PRO A 138 -13.30 -18.17 12.79
CA PRO A 138 -13.24 -18.08 11.33
C PRO A 138 -14.63 -18.29 10.75
N VAL A 139 -15.15 -17.29 10.05
CA VAL A 139 -16.45 -17.40 9.37
C VAL A 139 -16.32 -18.39 8.22
N LYS A 140 -17.26 -19.34 8.15
CA LYS A 140 -17.35 -20.39 7.15
C LYS A 140 -18.46 -20.16 6.15
N GLU A 141 -19.60 -19.64 6.64
CA GLU A 141 -20.78 -19.38 5.83
C GLU A 141 -21.44 -18.09 6.28
N ILE A 142 -22.05 -17.39 5.34
CA ILE A 142 -22.90 -16.24 5.55
C ILE A 142 -24.15 -16.48 4.73
N ASN A 143 -25.29 -16.57 5.40
CA ASN A 143 -26.57 -16.83 4.75
C ASN A 143 -27.54 -15.68 5.06
N LYS A 144 -28.19 -15.14 4.02
CA LYS A 144 -29.24 -14.15 4.17
C LYS A 144 -30.53 -14.83 4.65
N LEU A 145 -31.11 -14.29 5.69
CA LEU A 145 -32.47 -14.58 6.13
C LEU A 145 -33.38 -13.40 5.74
N ASP A 146 -34.67 -13.48 6.00
CA ASP A 146 -35.62 -12.42 5.56
C ASP A 146 -35.16 -11.02 5.96
N ASN A 147 -34.96 -10.77 7.25
CA ASN A 147 -34.54 -9.46 7.78
C ASN A 147 -33.23 -9.50 8.57
N SER A 148 -32.45 -10.56 8.42
CA SER A 148 -31.22 -10.74 9.19
C SER A 148 -30.21 -11.60 8.41
N TRP A 149 -29.06 -11.82 9.03
CA TRP A 149 -27.98 -12.64 8.53
C TRP A 149 -27.65 -13.74 9.53
N SER A 150 -27.42 -14.96 9.02
CA SER A 150 -26.85 -16.07 9.78
C SER A 150 -25.37 -16.20 9.43
N ILE A 151 -24.51 -16.18 10.44
CA ILE A 151 -23.06 -16.28 10.29
C ILE A 151 -22.58 -17.53 11.02
N THR A 152 -22.06 -18.50 10.29
CA THR A 152 -21.63 -19.79 10.83
C THR A 152 -20.10 -19.80 11.00
N THR A 153 -19.66 -20.21 12.19
CA THR A 153 -18.27 -20.51 12.51
C THR A 153 -18.15 -21.97 12.97
N PRO A 154 -16.95 -22.55 13.11
CA PRO A 154 -16.80 -23.91 13.64
C PRO A 154 -17.29 -24.07 15.10
N LYS A 155 -17.38 -22.98 15.85
CA LYS A 155 -17.75 -23.02 17.27
C LYS A 155 -19.24 -22.81 17.48
N GLU A 156 -19.85 -21.89 16.77
CA GLU A 156 -21.25 -21.48 16.97
C GLU A 156 -21.80 -20.72 15.76
N THR A 157 -23.10 -20.55 15.71
CA THR A 157 -23.79 -19.73 14.71
C THR A 157 -24.32 -18.46 15.37
N PHE A 158 -24.18 -17.35 14.67
CA PHE A 158 -24.62 -16.02 15.09
C PHE A 158 -25.75 -15.51 14.19
N LEU A 159 -26.63 -14.70 14.78
CA LEU A 159 -27.59 -13.90 14.02
C LEU A 159 -27.25 -12.42 14.14
N ALA A 160 -27.39 -11.68 13.05
CA ALA A 160 -27.20 -10.23 13.05
C ALA A 160 -28.21 -9.55 12.12
N GLN A 161 -28.69 -8.36 12.52
CA GLN A 161 -29.52 -7.55 11.63
C GLN A 161 -28.68 -6.98 10.48
N LYS A 162 -27.44 -6.57 10.77
CA LYS A 162 -26.50 -6.02 9.80
C LYS A 162 -25.13 -6.64 9.95
N ILE A 163 -24.43 -6.79 8.83
CA ILE A 163 -23.04 -7.31 8.81
C ILE A 163 -22.10 -6.35 8.10
N VAL A 164 -20.89 -6.23 8.64
CA VAL A 164 -19.81 -5.45 8.04
C VAL A 164 -18.66 -6.39 7.71
N ILE A 165 -18.30 -6.48 6.45
CA ILE A 165 -17.17 -7.29 5.97
C ILE A 165 -15.92 -6.40 5.98
N ALA A 166 -14.99 -6.66 6.90
CA ALA A 166 -13.77 -5.89 7.12
C ALA A 166 -12.51 -6.78 7.17
N THR A 167 -12.50 -7.84 6.35
CA THR A 167 -11.53 -8.94 6.40
C THR A 167 -10.24 -8.67 5.63
N GLY A 168 -10.12 -7.51 5.00
CA GLY A 168 -9.08 -7.24 4.04
C GLY A 168 -9.12 -8.23 2.85
N SER A 169 -7.99 -8.45 2.21
CA SER A 169 -7.83 -9.35 1.06
C SER A 169 -7.84 -10.83 1.47
N ASN A 170 -9.00 -11.34 1.90
CA ASN A 170 -9.17 -12.72 2.34
C ASN A 170 -9.89 -13.58 1.28
N PRO A 171 -9.20 -14.51 0.57
CA PRO A 171 -9.79 -15.32 -0.48
C PRO A 171 -11.00 -16.17 -0.02
N LYS A 172 -11.00 -16.66 1.22
CA LYS A 172 -12.11 -17.46 1.74
C LYS A 172 -13.39 -16.62 1.88
N ILE A 173 -13.27 -15.39 2.30
CA ILE A 173 -14.42 -14.47 2.40
C ILE A 173 -14.86 -14.03 1.01
N TRP A 174 -13.95 -13.77 0.08
CA TRP A 174 -14.31 -13.49 -1.32
C TRP A 174 -15.08 -14.65 -1.96
N ASN A 175 -14.73 -15.91 -1.67
CA ASN A 175 -15.50 -17.06 -2.13
C ASN A 175 -16.94 -17.09 -1.56
N ILE A 176 -17.11 -16.73 -0.28
CA ILE A 176 -18.42 -16.59 0.33
C ILE A 176 -19.21 -15.45 -0.35
N LEU A 177 -18.60 -14.30 -0.57
CA LEU A 177 -19.22 -13.17 -1.26
C LEU A 177 -19.59 -13.51 -2.72
N SER A 178 -18.75 -14.28 -3.40
CA SER A 178 -19.06 -14.79 -4.75
C SER A 178 -20.26 -15.75 -4.74
N ALA A 179 -20.39 -16.61 -3.74
CA ALA A 179 -21.58 -17.44 -3.54
C ALA A 179 -22.85 -16.60 -3.28
N LEU A 180 -22.70 -15.45 -2.65
CA LEU A 180 -23.72 -14.42 -2.48
C LEU A 180 -23.91 -13.55 -3.73
N LYS A 181 -23.36 -13.95 -4.90
CA LYS A 181 -23.48 -13.28 -6.20
C LYS A 181 -22.74 -11.96 -6.34
N HIS A 182 -21.82 -11.65 -5.44
CA HIS A 182 -20.89 -10.54 -5.67
C HIS A 182 -19.81 -10.92 -6.68
N THR A 183 -19.53 -10.00 -7.59
CA THR A 183 -18.40 -10.10 -8.53
C THR A 183 -17.11 -9.83 -7.78
N ILE A 184 -16.19 -10.79 -7.82
CA ILE A 184 -14.85 -10.62 -7.24
C ILE A 184 -13.86 -10.37 -8.37
N VAL A 185 -13.33 -9.16 -8.43
CA VAL A 185 -12.24 -8.81 -9.34
C VAL A 185 -11.00 -9.59 -8.91
N ALA A 186 -10.44 -10.39 -9.83
CA ALA A 186 -9.35 -11.31 -9.53
C ALA A 186 -8.18 -10.62 -8.82
N PRO A 187 -7.70 -11.14 -7.69
CA PRO A 187 -6.64 -10.51 -6.91
C PRO A 187 -5.28 -10.66 -7.59
N VAL A 188 -4.54 -9.56 -7.71
CA VAL A 188 -3.14 -9.56 -8.15
C VAL A 188 -2.28 -8.79 -7.14
N ALA A 189 -0.98 -9.05 -7.17
CA ALA A 189 -0.04 -8.35 -6.28
C ALA A 189 0.02 -6.85 -6.60
N SER A 190 0.06 -6.04 -5.57
CA SER A 190 0.33 -4.60 -5.59
C SER A 190 1.43 -4.29 -4.56
N LEU A 191 2.19 -3.21 -4.74
CA LEU A 191 3.29 -2.80 -3.84
C LEU A 191 4.35 -3.89 -3.65
N PHE A 192 5.02 -4.30 -4.72
CA PHE A 192 6.02 -5.36 -4.68
C PHE A 192 7.41 -4.91 -5.19
N THR A 193 8.42 -5.61 -4.70
CA THR A 193 9.83 -5.46 -5.12
C THR A 193 10.06 -6.16 -6.47
N PHE A 194 10.83 -5.55 -7.37
CA PHE A 194 11.26 -6.15 -8.63
C PHE A 194 12.49 -7.04 -8.41
N ASN A 195 12.37 -8.31 -8.78
CA ASN A 195 13.48 -9.25 -8.71
C ASN A 195 14.40 -9.04 -9.92
N ILE A 196 15.65 -8.70 -9.66
CA ILE A 196 16.66 -8.37 -10.68
C ILE A 196 17.97 -9.03 -10.29
N LYS A 197 18.51 -9.86 -11.20
CA LYS A 197 19.84 -10.46 -11.07
C LYS A 197 20.78 -9.77 -12.04
N ASP A 198 21.51 -8.77 -11.55
CA ASP A 198 22.43 -7.98 -12.37
C ASP A 198 23.70 -7.64 -11.57
N GLN A 199 24.86 -7.81 -12.19
CA GLN A 199 26.17 -7.59 -11.55
C GLN A 199 26.37 -6.14 -11.10
N ARG A 200 25.69 -5.19 -11.75
CA ARG A 200 25.79 -3.76 -11.40
C ARG A 200 25.23 -3.44 -10.02
N ILE A 201 24.32 -4.25 -9.51
CA ILE A 201 23.62 -4.01 -8.24
C ILE A 201 23.86 -5.10 -7.19
N LEU A 202 24.55 -6.19 -7.55
CA LEU A 202 24.71 -7.39 -6.70
C LEU A 202 25.32 -7.06 -5.33
N ASP A 203 26.35 -6.21 -5.29
CA ASP A 203 27.07 -5.84 -4.07
C ASP A 203 26.59 -4.51 -3.46
N LEU A 204 25.41 -4.03 -3.85
CA LEU A 204 24.88 -2.72 -3.47
C LEU A 204 23.65 -2.73 -2.54
N PRO A 205 23.21 -3.83 -1.87
CA PRO A 205 22.07 -3.76 -0.98
C PRO A 205 22.22 -2.64 0.04
N GLY A 206 21.10 -1.91 0.27
CA GLY A 206 21.03 -0.75 1.15
C GLY A 206 21.38 0.58 0.47
N VAL A 207 21.85 0.59 -0.76
CA VAL A 207 22.08 1.84 -1.52
C VAL A 207 20.74 2.39 -2.00
N SER A 208 20.51 3.68 -1.74
CA SER A 208 19.35 4.42 -2.23
C SER A 208 19.79 5.59 -3.11
N ALA A 209 19.01 5.87 -4.16
CA ALA A 209 19.24 6.99 -5.06
C ALA A 209 17.90 7.55 -5.57
N GLN A 210 17.87 8.85 -5.87
CA GLN A 210 16.76 9.48 -6.59
C GLN A 210 16.85 9.12 -8.07
N VAL A 211 15.76 8.62 -8.64
CA VAL A 211 15.76 8.11 -10.02
C VAL A 211 14.46 8.44 -10.75
N SER A 212 14.51 8.42 -12.09
CA SER A 212 13.33 8.16 -12.89
C SER A 212 13.40 6.77 -13.51
N ILE A 213 12.26 6.07 -13.58
CA ILE A 213 12.17 4.68 -14.02
C ILE A 213 11.08 4.57 -15.08
N LYS A 214 11.35 3.83 -16.14
CA LYS A 214 10.39 3.49 -17.19
C LYS A 214 10.29 1.97 -17.30
N VAL A 215 9.07 1.44 -17.39
CA VAL A 215 8.82 0.04 -17.77
C VAL A 215 8.64 -0.03 -19.27
N MET A 216 9.41 -0.89 -19.92
CA MET A 216 9.37 -1.05 -21.36
C MET A 216 8.40 -2.19 -21.72
N GLY A 217 7.44 -1.89 -22.56
CA GLY A 217 6.56 -2.85 -23.17
C GLY A 217 7.08 -3.33 -24.52
N GLN A 218 6.19 -3.99 -25.28
CA GLN A 218 6.52 -4.48 -26.61
C GLN A 218 6.95 -3.33 -27.53
N LYS A 219 7.89 -3.62 -28.45
CA LYS A 219 8.46 -2.69 -29.44
C LYS A 219 9.10 -1.42 -28.82
N GLY A 220 9.60 -1.52 -27.57
CA GLY A 220 10.27 -0.40 -26.92
C GLY A 220 9.36 0.74 -26.46
N LYS A 221 8.03 0.54 -26.42
CA LYS A 221 7.10 1.54 -25.92
C LYS A 221 7.13 1.61 -24.39
N VAL A 222 7.17 2.81 -23.82
CA VAL A 222 7.03 3.02 -22.39
C VAL A 222 5.57 2.77 -21.99
N VAL A 223 5.34 1.83 -21.06
CA VAL A 223 3.98 1.48 -20.58
C VAL A 223 3.69 2.03 -19.18
N LEU A 224 4.72 2.23 -18.37
CA LEU A 224 4.64 2.81 -17.03
C LEU A 224 5.88 3.66 -16.76
N GLN A 225 5.73 4.68 -15.93
CA GLN A 225 6.86 5.47 -15.46
C GLN A 225 6.63 5.95 -14.01
N SER A 226 7.71 6.13 -13.28
CA SER A 226 7.70 6.68 -11.92
C SER A 226 9.00 7.38 -11.61
N GLU A 227 8.96 8.24 -10.60
CA GLU A 227 10.10 8.98 -10.09
C GLU A 227 10.14 8.91 -8.56
N GLY A 228 11.32 9.09 -8.00
CA GLY A 228 11.55 9.13 -6.56
C GLY A 228 12.68 8.24 -6.07
N PRO A 229 12.74 7.98 -4.76
CA PRO A 229 13.75 7.11 -4.18
C PRO A 229 13.61 5.66 -4.65
N LEU A 230 14.70 5.10 -5.16
CA LEU A 230 14.88 3.68 -5.43
C LEU A 230 15.83 3.12 -4.38
N LEU A 231 15.51 1.93 -3.84
CA LEU A 231 16.35 1.18 -2.92
C LEU A 231 16.84 -0.12 -3.58
N ILE A 232 18.15 -0.33 -3.64
CA ILE A 232 18.72 -1.61 -4.04
C ILE A 232 18.65 -2.57 -2.85
N THR A 233 18.13 -3.77 -3.09
CA THR A 233 17.95 -4.85 -2.12
C THR A 233 18.71 -6.10 -2.53
N HIS A 234 18.76 -7.10 -1.65
CA HIS A 234 19.34 -8.41 -1.98
C HIS A 234 18.62 -9.16 -3.13
N TRP A 235 17.38 -8.77 -3.42
CA TRP A 235 16.53 -9.42 -4.44
C TRP A 235 16.48 -8.65 -5.75
N GLY A 236 16.89 -7.37 -5.73
CA GLY A 236 16.80 -6.47 -6.88
C GLY A 236 16.50 -5.04 -6.45
N MET A 237 15.38 -4.46 -6.88
CA MET A 237 15.05 -3.06 -6.63
C MET A 237 13.69 -2.89 -5.96
N SER A 238 13.64 -2.00 -4.96
CA SER A 238 12.46 -1.60 -4.20
C SER A 238 12.48 -0.08 -3.97
N GLY A 239 11.81 0.39 -2.94
CA GLY A 239 11.70 1.81 -2.59
C GLY A 239 10.48 2.47 -3.24
N PRO A 240 10.17 3.72 -2.85
CA PRO A 240 8.95 4.41 -3.26
C PRO A 240 8.70 4.42 -4.78
N ALA A 241 9.73 4.66 -5.60
CA ALA A 241 9.59 4.68 -7.06
C ALA A 241 9.15 3.31 -7.63
N ILE A 242 9.73 2.21 -7.15
CA ILE A 242 9.37 0.84 -7.58
C ILE A 242 7.99 0.44 -7.05
N LEU A 243 7.70 0.72 -5.78
CA LEU A 243 6.42 0.39 -5.16
C LEU A 243 5.27 1.15 -5.84
N LYS A 244 5.48 2.42 -6.20
CA LYS A 244 4.50 3.20 -6.97
C LYS A 244 4.27 2.59 -8.35
N LEU A 245 5.32 2.20 -9.08
CA LEU A 245 5.19 1.51 -10.37
C LEU A 245 4.40 0.20 -10.22
N SER A 246 4.72 -0.61 -9.22
CA SER A 246 4.04 -1.89 -9.01
C SER A 246 2.58 -1.74 -8.62
N ALA A 247 2.21 -0.65 -7.92
CA ALA A 247 0.82 -0.36 -7.59
C ALA A 247 0.02 0.06 -8.83
N TRP A 248 0.48 1.07 -9.56
CA TRP A 248 -0.19 1.54 -10.78
C TRP A 248 -0.21 0.47 -11.88
N GLY A 249 0.89 -0.26 -12.01
CA GLY A 249 1.08 -1.29 -13.03
C GLY A 249 0.59 -2.68 -12.63
N ALA A 250 -0.03 -2.88 -11.48
CA ALA A 250 -0.33 -4.21 -10.93
C ALA A 250 -0.91 -5.20 -11.96
N ARG A 251 -1.94 -4.77 -12.70
CA ARG A 251 -2.58 -5.56 -13.76
C ARG A 251 -1.68 -5.74 -14.99
N ILE A 252 -1.03 -4.67 -15.44
CA ILE A 252 -0.14 -4.71 -16.61
C ILE A 252 1.04 -5.64 -16.35
N LEU A 253 1.67 -5.53 -15.18
CA LEU A 253 2.84 -6.33 -14.82
C LEU A 253 2.48 -7.82 -14.59
N GLU A 254 1.27 -8.10 -14.17
CA GLU A 254 0.73 -9.46 -14.07
C GLU A 254 0.57 -10.10 -15.45
N THR A 255 0.04 -9.37 -16.46
CA THR A 255 -0.08 -9.89 -17.83
C THR A 255 1.27 -10.16 -18.50
N LEU A 256 2.36 -9.56 -17.99
CA LEU A 256 3.74 -9.83 -18.40
C LEU A 256 4.40 -10.96 -17.60
N ASP A 257 3.64 -11.67 -16.78
CA ASP A 257 4.17 -12.69 -15.85
C ASP A 257 5.33 -12.17 -14.99
N TYR A 258 5.29 -10.87 -14.66
CA TYR A 258 6.33 -10.14 -13.92
C TYR A 258 7.74 -10.26 -14.57
N ARG A 259 7.80 -10.39 -15.91
CA ARG A 259 9.02 -10.46 -16.73
C ARG A 259 9.00 -9.32 -17.74
N PHE A 260 9.84 -8.33 -17.52
CA PHE A 260 9.88 -7.12 -18.32
C PHE A 260 11.19 -6.37 -18.12
N THR A 261 11.50 -5.46 -19.03
CA THR A 261 12.68 -4.59 -18.95
C THR A 261 12.29 -3.27 -18.30
N ILE A 262 13.12 -2.78 -17.39
CA ILE A 262 13.07 -1.40 -16.90
C ILE A 262 14.28 -0.60 -17.39
N VAL A 263 14.07 0.70 -17.55
CA VAL A 263 15.14 1.67 -17.80
C VAL A 263 15.22 2.61 -16.63
N VAL A 264 16.37 2.66 -15.98
CA VAL A 264 16.62 3.53 -14.83
C VAL A 264 17.52 4.68 -15.27
N ASN A 265 17.07 5.90 -15.01
CA ASN A 265 17.88 7.11 -15.09
C ASN A 265 18.28 7.50 -13.66
N TRP A 266 19.55 7.35 -13.31
CA TRP A 266 20.11 7.65 -12.00
C TRP A 266 20.27 9.15 -11.73
N LEU A 267 20.05 9.98 -12.76
CA LEU A 267 20.16 11.43 -12.72
C LEU A 267 18.82 12.13 -12.97
N MET A 268 17.72 11.40 -12.81
CA MET A 268 16.33 11.85 -12.95
C MET A 268 16.03 12.52 -14.30
N TYR A 269 16.33 13.82 -14.42
CA TYR A 269 15.88 14.64 -15.57
C TYR A 269 16.97 14.85 -16.62
N LYS A 270 18.23 14.53 -16.33
CA LYS A 270 19.31 14.72 -17.31
C LYS A 270 19.23 13.65 -18.41
N ASN A 271 19.40 14.08 -19.65
CA ASN A 271 19.50 13.18 -20.78
C ASN A 271 20.97 12.77 -21.07
N HIS A 272 21.13 11.80 -21.95
CA HIS A 272 22.46 11.26 -22.31
C HIS A 272 23.40 12.33 -22.81
N GLN A 273 22.94 13.26 -23.66
CA GLN A 273 23.80 14.29 -24.27
C GLN A 273 24.25 15.30 -23.21
N GLU A 274 23.36 15.79 -22.37
CA GLU A 274 23.70 16.70 -21.25
C GLU A 274 24.75 16.09 -20.32
N VAL A 275 24.58 14.81 -19.97
CA VAL A 275 25.52 14.11 -19.10
C VAL A 275 26.89 13.91 -19.80
N LEU A 276 26.89 13.62 -21.09
CA LEU A 276 28.14 13.51 -21.86
C LEU A 276 28.90 14.83 -21.88
N GLU A 277 28.23 15.95 -22.06
CA GLU A 277 28.82 17.29 -22.00
C GLU A 277 29.39 17.59 -20.61
N ASP A 278 28.65 17.30 -19.54
CA ASP A 278 29.12 17.43 -18.17
C ASP A 278 30.38 16.58 -17.92
N LEU A 279 30.40 15.34 -18.37
CA LEU A 279 31.57 14.44 -18.26
C LEU A 279 32.81 14.95 -19.03
N LEU A 280 32.61 15.56 -20.20
CA LEU A 280 33.67 16.20 -20.94
C LEU A 280 34.24 17.42 -20.20
N GLN A 281 33.40 18.22 -19.57
CA GLN A 281 33.86 19.33 -18.71
C GLN A 281 34.64 18.83 -17.50
N LEU A 282 34.17 17.74 -16.86
CA LEU A 282 34.87 17.12 -15.73
C LEU A 282 36.26 16.60 -16.13
N LYS A 283 36.41 16.05 -17.34
CA LYS A 283 37.72 15.64 -17.92
C LYS A 283 38.66 16.82 -17.99
N LEU A 284 38.23 17.98 -18.45
CA LEU A 284 39.04 19.19 -18.54
C LEU A 284 39.38 19.75 -17.17
N LYS A 285 38.42 19.76 -16.25
CA LYS A 285 38.59 20.38 -14.91
C LYS A 285 39.43 19.53 -13.96
N ASN A 286 39.36 18.22 -14.05
CA ASN A 286 39.96 17.29 -13.10
C ASN A 286 40.92 16.25 -13.75
N PRO A 287 41.82 16.60 -14.67
CA PRO A 287 42.53 15.65 -15.51
C PRO A 287 43.30 14.56 -14.75
N LYS A 288 43.84 14.88 -13.57
CA LYS A 288 44.66 13.98 -12.75
C LYS A 288 43.84 13.16 -11.71
N GLN A 289 42.55 13.41 -11.59
CA GLN A 289 41.73 12.69 -10.63
C GLN A 289 41.30 11.31 -11.17
N THR A 290 41.31 10.33 -10.29
CA THR A 290 40.79 8.98 -10.58
C THR A 290 39.25 9.02 -10.64
N ILE A 291 38.64 8.55 -11.73
CA ILE A 291 37.22 8.64 -12.01
C ILE A 291 36.41 7.87 -10.97
N ALA A 292 36.76 6.62 -10.69
CA ALA A 292 36.01 5.75 -9.77
C ALA A 292 36.05 6.22 -8.32
N LYS A 293 37.07 6.97 -7.89
CA LYS A 293 37.27 7.37 -6.50
C LYS A 293 36.33 8.52 -6.09
N TYR A 294 36.04 9.41 -7.02
CA TYR A 294 35.28 10.65 -6.75
C TYR A 294 33.95 10.62 -7.49
N PRO A 295 32.84 10.29 -6.77
CA PRO A 295 31.50 10.31 -7.33
C PRO A 295 31.16 11.69 -7.91
N GLN A 296 30.41 11.69 -8.98
CA GLN A 296 29.87 12.89 -9.61
C GLN A 296 28.34 12.85 -9.55
N PHE A 297 27.66 13.96 -9.78
CA PHE A 297 26.21 14.08 -9.92
C PHE A 297 25.38 13.65 -8.70
N ASP A 298 25.92 13.71 -7.50
CA ASP A 298 25.22 13.28 -6.27
C ASP A 298 24.81 11.78 -6.26
N VAL A 299 25.53 10.97 -7.06
CA VAL A 299 25.33 9.51 -7.08
C VAL A 299 26.07 8.87 -5.89
N PRO A 300 25.43 7.97 -5.11
CA PRO A 300 26.09 7.26 -4.01
C PRO A 300 27.39 6.57 -4.45
N LYS A 301 28.45 6.71 -3.66
CA LYS A 301 29.81 6.26 -4.04
C LYS A 301 29.89 4.82 -4.52
N ARG A 302 29.21 3.88 -3.82
CA ARG A 302 29.21 2.47 -4.22
C ARG A 302 28.53 2.26 -5.57
N LEU A 303 27.42 2.97 -5.82
CA LEU A 303 26.71 2.93 -7.10
C LEU A 303 27.54 3.55 -8.22
N TRP A 304 28.14 4.71 -7.99
CA TRP A 304 29.07 5.34 -8.93
C TRP A 304 30.19 4.39 -9.37
N GLN A 305 30.86 3.76 -8.40
CA GLN A 305 31.96 2.81 -8.68
C GLN A 305 31.51 1.62 -9.54
N SER A 306 30.32 1.10 -9.27
CA SER A 306 29.74 0.01 -10.06
C SER A 306 29.43 0.46 -11.50
N ILE A 307 28.80 1.63 -11.68
CA ILE A 307 28.48 2.19 -12.98
C ILE A 307 29.76 2.49 -13.77
N VAL A 308 30.79 3.08 -13.16
CA VAL A 308 32.09 3.34 -13.77
C VAL A 308 32.74 2.03 -14.26
N LYS A 309 32.77 1.02 -13.40
CA LYS A 309 33.33 -0.31 -13.74
C LYS A 309 32.60 -0.94 -14.95
N THR A 310 31.29 -0.91 -14.96
CA THR A 310 30.46 -1.47 -16.05
C THR A 310 30.56 -0.68 -17.35
N SER A 311 30.96 0.58 -17.28
CA SER A 311 31.26 1.40 -18.46
C SER A 311 32.64 1.10 -19.10
N GLY A 312 33.36 0.09 -18.58
CA GLY A 312 34.68 -0.32 -19.08
C GLY A 312 35.81 0.59 -18.60
N ILE A 313 35.61 1.34 -17.52
CA ILE A 313 36.59 2.25 -16.93
C ILE A 313 37.33 1.54 -15.79
N ALA A 314 38.65 1.48 -15.84
CA ALA A 314 39.45 0.88 -14.79
C ALA A 314 39.40 1.70 -13.50
N THR A 315 39.47 1.05 -12.33
CA THR A 315 39.41 1.72 -11.04
C THR A 315 40.51 2.73 -10.79
N THR A 316 41.62 2.59 -11.47
CA THR A 316 42.81 3.48 -11.42
C THR A 316 42.84 4.53 -12.54
N GLU A 317 41.90 4.46 -13.50
CA GLU A 317 41.87 5.35 -14.66
C GLU A 317 41.55 6.79 -14.26
N ILE A 318 42.33 7.75 -14.78
CA ILE A 318 42.16 9.17 -14.53
C ILE A 318 41.41 9.85 -15.67
N TRP A 319 40.85 11.02 -15.40
CA TRP A 319 40.06 11.75 -16.39
C TRP A 319 40.85 12.08 -17.66
N ALA A 320 42.16 12.39 -17.55
CA ALA A 320 42.98 12.72 -18.73
C ALA A 320 43.01 11.59 -19.77
N ASP A 321 43.05 10.33 -19.33
CA ASP A 321 43.30 9.16 -20.17
C ASP A 321 42.01 8.52 -20.71
N ILE A 322 40.84 8.91 -20.22
CA ILE A 322 39.58 8.30 -20.62
C ILE A 322 39.23 8.61 -22.09
N SER A 323 38.87 7.57 -22.83
CA SER A 323 38.40 7.71 -24.21
C SER A 323 36.96 8.27 -24.31
N LYS A 324 36.66 8.89 -25.47
CA LYS A 324 35.29 9.39 -25.74
C LYS A 324 34.23 8.27 -25.67
N ASN A 325 34.56 7.08 -26.18
CA ASN A 325 33.63 5.93 -26.14
C ASN A 325 33.29 5.50 -24.70
N LYS A 326 34.28 5.50 -23.79
CA LYS A 326 34.02 5.20 -22.36
C LYS A 326 33.18 6.27 -21.71
N LEU A 327 33.32 7.56 -22.05
CA LEU A 327 32.47 8.63 -21.58
C LEU A 327 31.05 8.48 -22.11
N GLN A 328 30.87 8.09 -23.38
CA GLN A 328 29.52 7.79 -23.92
C GLN A 328 28.87 6.61 -23.20
N ASN A 329 29.61 5.52 -22.97
CA ASN A 329 29.10 4.39 -22.19
C ASN A 329 28.74 4.79 -20.77
N LEU A 330 29.55 5.59 -20.09
CA LEU A 330 29.26 6.08 -18.74
C LEU A 330 28.01 6.95 -18.70
N SER A 331 27.89 7.89 -19.63
CA SER A 331 26.69 8.72 -19.78
C SER A 331 25.45 7.88 -20.04
N GLN A 332 25.53 6.86 -20.90
CA GLN A 332 24.41 5.94 -21.14
C GLN A 332 24.05 5.12 -19.89
N GLN A 333 25.04 4.59 -19.18
CA GLN A 333 24.78 3.86 -17.93
C GLN A 333 24.19 4.75 -16.84
N LEU A 334 24.50 6.03 -16.79
CA LEU A 334 23.92 6.97 -15.83
C LEU A 334 22.47 7.35 -16.16
N THR A 335 22.12 7.44 -17.44
CA THR A 335 20.81 7.96 -17.89
C THR A 335 19.85 6.91 -18.43
N GLN A 336 20.35 5.75 -18.86
CA GLN A 336 19.60 4.70 -19.55
C GLN A 336 20.10 3.30 -19.16
N SER A 337 20.17 3.02 -17.85
CA SER A 337 20.50 1.68 -17.36
C SER A 337 19.33 0.71 -17.57
N TYR A 338 19.51 -0.24 -18.48
CA TYR A 338 18.52 -1.30 -18.72
C TYR A 338 18.70 -2.44 -17.71
N PHE A 339 17.61 -2.90 -17.10
CA PHE A 339 17.59 -4.04 -16.20
C PHE A 339 16.43 -4.98 -16.54
N GLU A 340 16.71 -6.29 -16.52
CA GLU A 340 15.70 -7.32 -16.72
C GLU A 340 15.08 -7.73 -15.39
N VAL A 341 13.77 -7.49 -15.25
CA VAL A 341 12.97 -7.98 -14.13
C VAL A 341 12.57 -9.41 -14.43
N SER A 342 12.87 -10.32 -13.53
CA SER A 342 12.63 -11.76 -13.67
C SER A 342 11.57 -12.32 -12.69
N GLY A 343 10.81 -11.45 -12.06
CA GLY A 343 9.79 -11.81 -11.08
C GLY A 343 9.57 -10.72 -10.04
N LYS A 344 8.77 -11.06 -9.04
CA LYS A 344 8.47 -10.16 -7.92
C LYS A 344 8.74 -10.83 -6.58
N SER A 345 9.07 -10.04 -5.57
CA SER A 345 9.03 -10.45 -4.17
C SER A 345 7.96 -9.70 -3.42
N THR A 346 7.06 -10.46 -2.82
CA THR A 346 6.05 -9.95 -1.90
C THR A 346 6.42 -10.44 -0.51
N PHE A 347 6.82 -9.54 0.37
CA PHE A 347 6.99 -9.89 1.79
C PHE A 347 5.58 -10.10 2.36
N LYS A 348 5.30 -11.30 2.89
CA LYS A 348 3.95 -11.76 3.30
C LYS A 348 3.19 -10.77 4.20
N GLU A 349 3.89 -9.87 4.86
CA GLU A 349 3.37 -9.00 5.91
C GLU A 349 3.05 -7.58 5.42
N GLU A 350 3.66 -7.09 4.33
CA GLU A 350 3.45 -5.75 3.77
C GLU A 350 2.65 -5.76 2.45
N PHE A 351 2.18 -6.94 2.06
CA PHE A 351 1.53 -7.17 0.79
C PHE A 351 0.15 -6.50 0.70
N VAL A 352 -0.05 -5.71 -0.35
CA VAL A 352 -1.34 -5.14 -0.76
C VAL A 352 -1.83 -5.89 -1.99
N THR A 353 -3.13 -6.14 -2.05
CA THR A 353 -3.77 -6.82 -3.17
C THR A 353 -4.62 -5.83 -3.97
N ALA A 354 -4.40 -5.78 -5.27
CA ALA A 354 -5.31 -5.14 -6.21
C ALA A 354 -6.38 -6.18 -6.60
N GLY A 355 -7.61 -5.99 -6.19
CA GLY A 355 -8.72 -6.92 -6.38
C GLY A 355 -9.70 -6.90 -5.23
N GLY A 356 -10.78 -7.65 -5.31
CA GLY A 356 -11.84 -7.69 -4.31
C GLY A 356 -13.22 -7.47 -4.91
N VAL A 357 -14.20 -7.12 -4.09
CA VAL A 357 -15.58 -6.84 -4.54
C VAL A 357 -15.59 -5.71 -5.57
N ALA A 358 -16.27 -5.93 -6.68
CA ALA A 358 -16.40 -4.97 -7.77
C ALA A 358 -17.02 -3.65 -7.28
N LEU A 359 -16.44 -2.50 -7.70
CA LEU A 359 -16.80 -1.20 -7.16
C LEU A 359 -18.21 -0.75 -7.53
N GLU A 360 -18.69 -1.16 -8.70
CA GLU A 360 -20.05 -0.90 -9.19
C GLU A 360 -21.14 -1.54 -8.33
N GLU A 361 -20.80 -2.55 -7.53
CA GLU A 361 -21.71 -3.23 -6.60
C GLU A 361 -21.74 -2.61 -5.20
N VAL A 362 -20.94 -1.58 -4.97
CA VAL A 362 -20.84 -0.86 -3.69
C VAL A 362 -21.48 0.53 -3.78
N ASN A 363 -22.29 0.88 -2.82
CA ASN A 363 -22.78 2.25 -2.66
C ASN A 363 -21.77 3.08 -1.85
N PHE A 364 -20.95 3.88 -2.49
CA PHE A 364 -19.89 4.67 -1.82
C PHE A 364 -20.41 5.80 -0.89
N LYS A 365 -21.70 6.05 -0.84
CA LYS A 365 -22.30 6.96 0.18
C LYS A 365 -22.46 6.27 1.54
N THR A 366 -22.61 4.94 1.56
CA THR A 366 -22.86 4.12 2.76
C THR A 366 -21.89 2.95 2.92
N PHE A 367 -21.15 2.60 1.86
CA PHE A 367 -20.40 1.37 1.69
C PHE A 367 -21.26 0.10 1.83
N GLU A 368 -22.55 0.21 1.60
CA GLU A 368 -23.48 -0.91 1.55
C GLU A 368 -23.42 -1.62 0.18
N SER A 369 -23.66 -2.92 0.21
CA SER A 369 -23.87 -3.71 -0.99
C SER A 369 -25.11 -3.23 -1.75
N LYS A 370 -25.01 -3.04 -3.06
CA LYS A 370 -26.17 -2.79 -3.93
C LYS A 370 -26.97 -4.06 -4.24
N ILE A 371 -26.41 -5.26 -3.93
CA ILE A 371 -27.04 -6.55 -4.18
C ILE A 371 -27.80 -7.02 -2.95
N HIS A 372 -27.21 -6.81 -1.77
CA HIS A 372 -27.78 -7.29 -0.52
C HIS A 372 -27.90 -6.15 0.49
N PRO A 373 -29.12 -5.72 0.86
CA PRO A 373 -29.31 -4.74 1.92
C PRO A 373 -28.82 -5.29 3.26
N ASN A 374 -28.34 -4.40 4.12
CA ASN A 374 -27.76 -4.71 5.43
C ASN A 374 -26.42 -5.47 5.40
N LEU A 375 -25.74 -5.51 4.24
CA LEU A 375 -24.38 -6.00 4.09
C LEU A 375 -23.49 -4.82 3.68
N TYR A 376 -22.45 -4.55 4.46
CA TYR A 376 -21.56 -3.42 4.30
C TYR A 376 -20.11 -3.89 4.12
N PHE A 377 -19.30 -3.06 3.46
CA PHE A 377 -17.88 -3.34 3.23
C PHE A 377 -17.00 -2.25 3.85
N ALA A 378 -15.84 -2.62 4.40
CA ALA A 378 -14.86 -1.67 4.89
C ALA A 378 -13.41 -2.13 4.62
N GLY A 379 -12.57 -1.21 4.15
CA GLY A 379 -11.15 -1.46 3.87
C GLY A 379 -10.91 -2.28 2.61
N GLU A 380 -9.86 -3.09 2.60
CA GLU A 380 -9.33 -3.80 1.42
C GLU A 380 -10.15 -5.00 0.93
N VAL A 381 -11.36 -5.21 1.41
CA VAL A 381 -12.24 -6.29 0.91
C VAL A 381 -12.83 -5.94 -0.46
N ILE A 382 -12.98 -4.64 -0.76
CA ILE A 382 -13.40 -4.11 -2.05
C ILE A 382 -12.18 -3.87 -2.96
N ASN A 383 -12.39 -3.76 -4.26
CA ASN A 383 -11.33 -3.54 -5.26
C ASN A 383 -10.75 -2.11 -5.19
N VAL A 384 -10.27 -1.74 -4.01
CA VAL A 384 -9.59 -0.47 -3.74
C VAL A 384 -8.22 -0.75 -3.17
N ASP A 385 -7.19 -0.17 -3.76
CA ASP A 385 -5.85 -0.16 -3.20
C ASP A 385 -5.11 1.13 -3.58
N ALA A 386 -4.15 1.48 -2.75
CA ALA A 386 -3.38 2.71 -2.85
C ALA A 386 -1.89 2.44 -3.02
N ILE A 387 -1.16 3.47 -3.39
CA ILE A 387 0.30 3.47 -3.30
C ILE A 387 0.76 3.38 -1.83
N THR A 388 2.08 3.19 -1.62
CA THR A 388 2.68 3.26 -0.27
C THR A 388 2.55 4.66 0.32
N GLY A 389 2.43 4.77 1.66
CA GLY A 389 2.41 6.06 2.33
C GLY A 389 1.31 6.28 3.38
N GLY A 390 0.56 5.23 3.78
CA GLY A 390 -0.54 5.34 4.77
C GLY A 390 -1.93 5.40 4.14
N PHE A 391 -2.01 5.51 2.82
CA PHE A 391 -3.26 5.66 2.08
C PHE A 391 -4.20 4.45 2.22
N ASN A 392 -3.69 3.22 2.25
CA ASN A 392 -4.52 2.03 2.47
C ASN A 392 -5.20 2.03 3.84
N PHE A 393 -4.53 2.55 4.87
CA PHE A 393 -5.16 2.76 6.17
C PHE A 393 -6.18 3.90 6.13
N GLN A 394 -5.91 4.99 5.40
CA GLN A 394 -6.90 6.05 5.24
C GLN A 394 -8.20 5.52 4.62
N ASN A 395 -8.14 4.69 3.58
CA ASN A 395 -9.32 4.02 3.04
C ASN A 395 -10.03 3.16 4.11
N ALA A 396 -9.26 2.43 4.93
CA ALA A 396 -9.85 1.61 6.00
C ALA A 396 -10.60 2.47 7.03
N TRP A 397 -10.04 3.62 7.43
CA TRP A 397 -10.71 4.55 8.35
C TRP A 397 -11.94 5.19 7.73
N THR A 398 -11.81 5.71 6.52
CA THR A 398 -12.88 6.40 5.77
C THR A 398 -14.08 5.49 5.56
N SER A 399 -13.86 4.31 4.97
CA SER A 399 -14.94 3.35 4.70
C SER A 399 -15.61 2.88 5.99
N ALA A 400 -14.84 2.55 7.01
CA ALA A 400 -15.35 2.11 8.29
C ALA A 400 -16.18 3.20 9.03
N TYR A 401 -15.72 4.47 8.96
CA TYR A 401 -16.46 5.59 9.53
C TYR A 401 -17.81 5.79 8.84
N ILE A 402 -17.83 5.76 7.51
CA ILE A 402 -19.05 5.94 6.72
C ILE A 402 -20.04 4.80 6.98
N VAL A 403 -19.56 3.55 7.00
CA VAL A 403 -20.40 2.39 7.39
C VAL A 403 -21.03 2.60 8.76
N SER A 404 -20.23 3.01 9.73
CA SER A 404 -20.74 3.24 11.11
C SER A 404 -21.78 4.36 11.16
N LYS A 405 -21.60 5.42 10.36
CA LYS A 405 -22.55 6.52 10.23
C LYS A 405 -23.87 6.04 9.59
N ALA A 406 -23.79 5.30 8.49
CA ALA A 406 -24.96 4.78 7.78
C ALA A 406 -25.80 3.86 8.70
N ILE A 407 -25.17 2.84 9.29
CA ILE A 407 -25.83 1.90 10.18
C ILE A 407 -26.47 2.60 11.38
N SER A 408 -25.74 3.55 12.01
CA SER A 408 -26.26 4.25 13.19
C SER A 408 -27.45 5.17 12.91
N GLN A 409 -27.56 5.69 11.70
CA GLN A 409 -28.69 6.51 11.27
C GLN A 409 -29.95 5.67 11.04
N GLU A 410 -29.81 4.50 10.42
CA GLU A 410 -30.93 3.61 10.14
C GLU A 410 -31.50 2.94 11.41
N LEU A 411 -30.65 2.56 12.38
CA LEU A 411 -31.08 1.89 13.60
C LEU A 411 -31.52 2.86 14.71
N LYS A 412 -31.49 4.19 14.46
CA LYS A 412 -32.06 5.22 15.34
C LYS A 412 -33.52 5.57 14.99
N GLN A 413 -33.94 5.19 13.79
CA GLN A 413 -35.32 5.31 13.33
C GLN A 413 -36.15 4.09 13.80
#